data_b07e803f13cd2a9423fcc11141660c00
#
_entry.id   b07e803f13cd2a9423fcc11141660c00
#
_cell.length_a   1.000
_cell.length_b   1.000
_cell.length_c   1.000
_cell.angle_alpha   90.00
_cell.angle_beta   90.00
_cell.angle_gamma   90.00
#
_symmetry.space_group_name_H-M   'P 1'
#
loop_
_entity.id
_entity.type
_entity.pdbx_description
1 polymer ?
#
loop_
_entity_poly.entity_id
_entity_poly.type
_entity_poly.pdbx_seq_one_letter_code
_entity_poly.pdbx_strand_id
1 'polypeptide(L)'
;VKRTNRPVSWGDVRLVPTNGVSHGEVENKLVASFHVAEFDIFMISYHEAEADENFQKLKNRFKDAQHVKNVEGIGNAHKRVGELAKTEMVYIVDADADIMGDFSFDYIPPMSKRKNTTYVWSARNPVNGLEYGYGGVKLFPKVQLLELGHELPDYTTGASFYQPISDVSNITRFNKDPYRTWRSAF
;
A
#
# COMPACT_ATOMS: atom_id res chain seq x y z
N VAL A 1 14.55 -28.44 -25.28
CA VAL A 1 14.50 -27.21 -24.45
C VAL A 1 14.28 -27.66 -23.01
N LYS A 2 15.33 -27.63 -22.18
CA LYS A 2 15.24 -28.01 -20.75
C LYS A 2 14.70 -26.84 -19.94
N ARG A 3 13.54 -26.99 -19.33
CA ARG A 3 13.03 -26.07 -18.30
C ARG A 3 13.85 -26.27 -17.03
N THR A 4 14.59 -25.26 -16.62
CA THR A 4 15.24 -25.23 -15.30
C THR A 4 14.22 -24.70 -14.29
N ASN A 5 13.70 -25.61 -13.45
CA ASN A 5 12.98 -25.23 -12.24
C ASN A 5 13.99 -24.58 -11.29
N ARG A 6 13.89 -23.27 -11.08
CA ARG A 6 14.53 -22.64 -9.92
C ARG A 6 13.52 -22.65 -8.78
N PRO A 7 13.92 -23.13 -7.60
CA PRO A 7 13.05 -23.03 -6.43
C PRO A 7 12.92 -21.56 -6.03
N VAL A 8 11.69 -21.14 -5.73
CA VAL A 8 11.40 -19.85 -5.12
C VAL A 8 11.97 -19.90 -3.70
N SER A 9 13.00 -19.10 -3.41
CA SER A 9 13.53 -18.98 -2.06
C SER A 9 12.59 -18.16 -1.21
N TRP A 10 11.93 -18.81 -0.27
CA TRP A 10 11.35 -18.16 0.90
C TRP A 10 12.52 -17.61 1.72
N GLY A 11 12.43 -16.33 2.11
CA GLY A 11 13.52 -15.60 2.73
C GLY A 11 14.32 -16.43 3.76
N ASP A 12 15.63 -16.40 3.63
CA ASP A 12 16.58 -17.12 4.46
C ASP A 12 16.46 -16.72 5.92
N VAL A 13 15.84 -17.58 6.73
CA VAL A 13 16.05 -17.59 8.17
C VAL A 13 17.42 -18.20 8.42
N ARG A 14 18.45 -17.38 8.56
CA ARG A 14 19.76 -17.85 9.02
C ARG A 14 19.67 -18.15 10.50
N LEU A 15 19.64 -19.44 10.82
CA LEU A 15 19.96 -19.92 12.16
C LEU A 15 21.47 -19.76 12.38
N VAL A 16 21.85 -18.86 13.26
CA VAL A 16 23.24 -18.76 13.74
C VAL A 16 23.41 -19.80 14.85
N PRO A 17 24.30 -20.80 14.70
CA PRO A 17 24.54 -21.74 15.76
C PRO A 17 25.29 -21.04 16.89
N THR A 18 24.66 -20.91 18.05
CA THR A 18 25.36 -20.56 19.29
C THR A 18 25.91 -21.83 19.92
N ASN A 19 27.23 -21.97 19.91
CA ASN A 19 27.92 -23.03 20.64
C ASN A 19 27.70 -22.85 22.15
N GLY A 20 27.07 -23.84 22.76
CA GLY A 20 27.20 -24.15 24.18
C GLY A 20 26.29 -23.37 25.12
N VAL A 21 25.00 -23.76 25.20
CA VAL A 21 24.20 -23.58 26.43
C VAL A 21 23.34 -24.81 26.64
N SER A 22 23.34 -25.34 27.88
CA SER A 22 22.60 -26.45 28.41
C SER A 22 21.08 -26.26 28.27
N HIS A 23 20.35 -27.39 28.22
CA HIS A 23 18.91 -27.49 28.20
C HIS A 23 18.22 -26.57 29.21
N GLY A 24 17.71 -25.46 28.73
CA GLY A 24 16.77 -24.56 29.37
C GLY A 24 15.91 -24.00 28.28
N GLU A 25 14.64 -23.84 28.52
CA GLU A 25 13.57 -23.46 27.65
C GLU A 25 13.98 -22.37 26.67
N VAL A 26 13.99 -22.69 25.37
CA VAL A 26 14.13 -21.68 24.32
C VAL A 26 12.77 -21.00 24.20
N GLU A 27 12.60 -19.86 24.88
CA GLU A 27 11.53 -18.93 24.53
C GLU A 27 11.73 -18.52 23.06
N ASN A 28 10.85 -19.01 22.20
CA ASN A 28 10.72 -18.53 20.83
C ASN A 28 10.25 -17.07 20.87
N LYS A 29 11.17 -16.12 21.07
CA LYS A 29 10.92 -14.73 20.73
C LYS A 29 10.76 -14.67 19.22
N LEU A 30 9.51 -14.64 18.75
CA LEU A 30 9.19 -14.18 17.41
C LEU A 30 9.78 -12.76 17.27
N VAL A 31 10.95 -12.67 16.67
CA VAL A 31 11.48 -11.39 16.22
C VAL A 31 10.58 -10.98 15.05
N ALA A 32 9.65 -10.06 15.30
CA ALA A 32 8.86 -9.47 14.26
C ALA A 32 9.85 -8.83 13.26
N SER A 33 9.99 -9.44 12.09
CA SER A 33 10.76 -8.86 11.00
C SER A 33 9.99 -7.63 10.52
N PHE A 34 10.48 -6.46 10.85
CA PHE A 34 9.92 -5.22 10.31
C PHE A 34 10.30 -5.14 8.84
N HIS A 35 9.31 -5.20 7.96
CA HIS A 35 9.51 -4.90 6.56
C HIS A 35 9.76 -3.40 6.41
N VAL A 36 10.93 -3.06 5.90
CA VAL A 36 11.24 -1.68 5.50
C VAL A 36 10.83 -1.57 4.03
N ALA A 37 9.78 -0.80 3.75
CA ALA A 37 9.41 -0.49 2.38
C ALA A 37 10.49 0.40 1.74
N GLU A 38 10.83 0.16 0.46
CA GLU A 38 11.80 0.99 -0.27
C GLU A 38 11.27 2.42 -0.48
N PHE A 39 9.95 2.58 -0.60
CA PHE A 39 9.28 3.85 -0.84
C PHE A 39 8.45 4.28 0.35
N ASP A 40 8.36 5.59 0.55
CA ASP A 40 7.51 6.17 1.59
C ASP A 40 6.06 5.70 1.46
N ILE A 41 5.39 5.49 2.59
CA ILE A 41 3.98 5.09 2.66
C ILE A 41 3.19 6.20 3.34
N PHE A 42 2.16 6.69 2.66
CA PHE A 42 1.22 7.68 3.20
C PHE A 42 -0.20 7.14 3.14
N MET A 43 -0.93 7.32 4.23
CA MET A 43 -2.39 7.20 4.20
C MET A 43 -2.97 8.61 4.05
N ILE A 44 -4.01 8.75 3.21
CA ILE A 44 -4.76 10.00 3.08
C ILE A 44 -6.17 9.81 3.60
N SER A 45 -6.72 10.82 4.30
CA SER A 45 -8.08 10.80 4.83
C SER A 45 -8.73 12.16 4.82
N TYR A 46 -10.07 12.14 4.66
CA TYR A 46 -10.91 13.32 4.74
C TYR A 46 -12.23 12.97 5.44
N HIS A 47 -12.23 13.06 6.78
CA HIS A 47 -13.39 12.79 7.66
C HIS A 47 -13.93 11.35 7.69
N GLU A 48 -13.21 10.34 7.19
CA GLU A 48 -13.60 8.95 7.36
C GLU A 48 -13.50 8.56 8.84
N ALA A 49 -14.60 7.98 9.36
CA ALA A 49 -14.71 7.65 10.78
C ALA A 49 -13.66 6.64 11.28
N GLU A 50 -13.15 5.78 10.40
CA GLU A 50 -12.22 4.70 10.71
C GLU A 50 -10.76 5.01 10.34
N ALA A 51 -10.51 6.22 9.81
CA ALA A 51 -9.19 6.60 9.30
C ALA A 51 -8.07 6.41 10.34
N ASP A 52 -8.31 6.80 11.59
CA ASP A 52 -7.30 6.68 12.65
C ASP A 52 -7.05 5.23 13.04
N GLU A 53 -8.09 4.40 13.12
CA GLU A 53 -7.94 2.97 13.41
C GLU A 53 -7.16 2.26 12.28
N ASN A 54 -7.54 2.52 11.03
CA ASN A 54 -6.87 1.93 9.87
C ASN A 54 -5.42 2.40 9.77
N PHE A 55 -5.16 3.68 10.06
CA PHE A 55 -3.79 4.18 10.12
C PHE A 55 -2.97 3.50 11.23
N GLN A 56 -3.52 3.27 12.41
CA GLN A 56 -2.79 2.56 13.46
C GLN A 56 -2.45 1.12 13.05
N LYS A 57 -3.36 0.41 12.37
CA LYS A 57 -3.07 -0.92 11.81
C LYS A 57 -1.92 -0.87 10.82
N LEU A 58 -1.93 0.09 9.90
CA LEU A 58 -0.84 0.31 8.94
C LEU A 58 0.48 0.65 9.66
N LYS A 59 0.45 1.58 10.60
CA LYS A 59 1.60 2.06 11.38
C LYS A 59 2.25 0.95 12.22
N ASN A 60 1.46 0.03 12.75
CA ASN A 60 1.97 -1.10 13.53
C ASN A 60 2.83 -2.06 12.67
N ARG A 61 2.52 -2.17 11.38
CA ARG A 61 3.27 -2.99 10.42
C ARG A 61 4.43 -2.22 9.78
N PHE A 62 4.20 -0.95 9.45
CA PHE A 62 5.14 -0.09 8.73
C PHE A 62 5.37 1.18 9.54
N LYS A 63 6.40 1.17 10.39
CA LYS A 63 6.67 2.20 11.41
C LYS A 63 6.90 3.60 10.82
N ASP A 64 7.37 3.67 9.59
CA ASP A 64 7.65 4.94 8.90
C ASP A 64 6.45 5.49 8.12
N ALA A 65 5.31 4.75 8.08
CA ALA A 65 4.09 5.22 7.45
C ALA A 65 3.62 6.55 8.08
N GLN A 66 3.13 7.46 7.25
CA GLN A 66 2.66 8.79 7.63
C GLN A 66 1.19 8.96 7.28
N HIS A 67 0.52 9.90 7.95
CA HIS A 67 -0.90 10.18 7.74
C HIS A 67 -1.10 11.64 7.34
N VAL A 68 -1.65 11.86 6.14
CA VAL A 68 -2.11 13.17 5.68
C VAL A 68 -3.61 13.25 5.90
N LYS A 69 -4.04 14.11 6.83
CA LYS A 69 -5.43 14.21 7.29
C LYS A 69 -6.08 15.53 6.87
N ASN A 70 -7.37 15.45 6.58
CA ASN A 70 -8.24 16.62 6.46
C ASN A 70 -7.78 17.68 5.46
N VAL A 71 -7.10 17.26 4.41
CA VAL A 71 -6.77 18.13 3.28
C VAL A 71 -7.94 18.09 2.32
N GLU A 72 -8.58 19.24 2.12
CA GLU A 72 -9.73 19.37 1.23
C GLU A 72 -9.33 19.15 -0.23
N GLY A 73 -10.04 18.24 -0.88
CA GLY A 73 -9.80 17.86 -2.28
C GLY A 73 -8.70 16.82 -2.44
N ILE A 74 -9.04 15.75 -3.18
CA ILE A 74 -8.14 14.61 -3.39
C ILE A 74 -6.80 15.03 -4.04
N GLY A 75 -6.83 15.94 -5.01
CA GLY A 75 -5.62 16.46 -5.65
C GLY A 75 -4.70 17.18 -4.68
N ASN A 76 -5.26 17.99 -3.77
CA ASN A 76 -4.50 18.70 -2.74
C ASN A 76 -3.87 17.72 -1.75
N ALA A 77 -4.62 16.68 -1.33
CA ALA A 77 -4.10 15.64 -0.44
C ALA A 77 -2.91 14.91 -1.08
N HIS A 78 -3.01 14.56 -2.35
CA HIS A 78 -1.94 13.91 -3.09
C HIS A 78 -0.74 14.83 -3.30
N LYS A 79 -0.96 16.09 -3.66
CA LYS A 79 0.11 17.09 -3.75
C LYS A 79 0.84 17.23 -2.42
N ARG A 80 0.08 17.27 -1.31
CA ARG A 80 0.66 17.32 0.03
C ARG A 80 1.52 16.09 0.34
N VAL A 81 1.11 14.91 -0.09
CA VAL A 81 1.96 13.72 -0.02
C VAL A 81 3.25 13.91 -0.81
N GLY A 82 3.17 14.39 -2.05
CA GLY A 82 4.34 14.67 -2.88
C GLY A 82 5.34 15.64 -2.22
N GLU A 83 4.84 16.68 -1.54
CA GLU A 83 5.68 17.63 -0.79
C GLU A 83 6.39 16.99 0.40
N LEU A 84 5.76 16.06 1.09
CA LEU A 84 6.28 15.41 2.28
C LEU A 84 7.18 14.20 1.96
N ALA A 85 6.95 13.53 0.84
CA ALA A 85 7.68 12.33 0.44
C ALA A 85 9.16 12.58 0.24
N LYS A 86 9.99 11.66 0.70
CA LYS A 86 11.45 11.68 0.58
C LYS A 86 11.94 10.82 -0.58
N THR A 87 11.20 9.76 -0.90
CA THR A 87 11.54 8.81 -1.96
C THR A 87 11.02 9.27 -3.33
N GLU A 88 11.60 8.75 -4.41
CA GLU A 88 11.22 9.12 -5.79
C GLU A 88 9.84 8.62 -6.21
N MET A 89 9.39 7.53 -5.59
CA MET A 89 8.02 7.05 -5.67
C MET A 89 7.43 6.98 -4.27
N VAL A 90 6.11 6.98 -4.18
CA VAL A 90 5.42 6.99 -2.89
C VAL A 90 4.13 6.20 -2.96
N TYR A 91 3.92 5.34 -1.97
CA TYR A 91 2.66 4.66 -1.78
C TYR A 91 1.63 5.59 -1.15
N ILE A 92 0.44 5.61 -1.73
CA ILE A 92 -0.72 6.27 -1.16
C ILE A 92 -1.78 5.22 -0.88
N VAL A 93 -2.30 5.25 0.34
CA VAL A 93 -3.31 4.34 0.86
C VAL A 93 -4.56 5.16 1.18
N ASP A 94 -5.69 4.77 0.61
CA ASP A 94 -6.98 5.39 0.93
C ASP A 94 -7.43 4.97 2.35
N ALA A 95 -8.03 5.86 3.12
CA ALA A 95 -8.34 5.61 4.54
C ALA A 95 -9.39 4.53 4.79
N ASP A 96 -10.22 4.22 3.78
CA ASP A 96 -11.21 3.13 3.82
C ASP A 96 -10.64 1.76 3.40
N ALA A 97 -9.36 1.71 3.05
CA ALA A 97 -8.69 0.48 2.67
C ALA A 97 -8.21 -0.32 3.90
N ASP A 98 -8.75 -1.53 4.08
CA ASP A 98 -8.26 -2.51 5.06
C ASP A 98 -7.16 -3.36 4.39
N ILE A 99 -5.91 -3.05 4.67
CA ILE A 99 -4.75 -3.63 3.98
C ILE A 99 -4.63 -5.11 4.30
N MET A 100 -4.50 -5.95 3.27
CA MET A 100 -4.31 -7.40 3.40
C MET A 100 -3.08 -7.71 4.27
N GLY A 101 -3.19 -8.73 5.12
CA GLY A 101 -2.13 -9.09 6.07
C GLY A 101 -0.80 -9.47 5.41
N ASP A 102 -0.86 -10.02 4.22
CA ASP A 102 0.27 -10.46 3.40
C ASP A 102 0.78 -9.39 2.40
N PHE A 103 0.13 -8.23 2.30
CA PHE A 103 0.58 -7.16 1.42
C PHE A 103 1.79 -6.43 2.02
N SER A 104 2.93 -6.40 1.31
CA SER A 104 4.24 -6.03 1.86
C SER A 104 4.75 -4.64 1.47
N PHE A 105 4.16 -3.94 0.50
CA PHE A 105 4.67 -2.68 -0.08
C PHE A 105 6.12 -2.78 -0.61
N ASP A 106 6.50 -3.93 -1.12
CA ASP A 106 7.87 -4.23 -1.58
C ASP A 106 8.03 -4.22 -3.11
N TYR A 107 7.00 -3.81 -3.84
CA TYR A 107 7.06 -3.73 -5.29
C TYR A 107 8.04 -2.65 -5.75
N ILE A 108 9.02 -3.06 -6.56
CA ILE A 108 10.07 -2.19 -7.11
C ILE A 108 9.89 -2.06 -8.63
N PRO A 109 9.38 -0.92 -9.12
CA PRO A 109 9.25 -0.69 -10.55
C PRO A 109 10.60 -0.58 -11.25
N PRO A 110 10.68 -0.94 -12.54
CA PRO A 110 11.85 -0.66 -13.36
C PRO A 110 12.19 0.84 -13.35
N MET A 111 13.47 1.19 -13.25
CA MET A 111 13.95 2.58 -13.18
C MET A 111 13.40 3.46 -14.29
N SER A 112 13.28 2.94 -15.52
CA SER A 112 12.75 3.69 -16.68
C SER A 112 11.28 4.10 -16.53
N LYS A 113 10.53 3.47 -15.63
CA LYS A 113 9.10 3.75 -15.40
C LYS A 113 8.81 4.56 -14.15
N ARG A 114 9.78 4.74 -13.24
CA ARG A 114 9.57 5.40 -11.95
C ARG A 114 9.15 6.87 -12.02
N LYS A 115 9.37 7.54 -13.14
CA LYS A 115 9.01 8.97 -13.30
C LYS A 115 7.64 9.19 -13.95
N ASN A 116 7.13 8.19 -14.67
CA ASN A 116 5.98 8.40 -15.55
C ASN A 116 4.85 7.36 -15.42
N THR A 117 5.00 6.35 -14.55
CA THR A 117 4.01 5.29 -14.43
C THR A 117 3.50 5.20 -13.00
N THR A 118 2.18 5.31 -12.85
CA THR A 118 1.46 5.04 -11.60
C THR A 118 1.00 3.59 -11.60
N TYR A 119 1.25 2.89 -10.50
CA TYR A 119 0.82 1.50 -10.29
C TYR A 119 -0.36 1.47 -9.33
N VAL A 120 -1.33 0.60 -9.63
CA VAL A 120 -2.54 0.46 -8.80
C VAL A 120 -2.87 -0.99 -8.60
N TRP A 121 -3.03 -1.38 -7.36
CA TRP A 121 -3.38 -2.73 -6.98
C TRP A 121 -4.88 -2.97 -6.99
N SER A 122 -5.25 -4.22 -7.17
CA SER A 122 -6.64 -4.63 -7.06
C SER A 122 -7.11 -4.57 -5.60
N ALA A 123 -8.40 -4.38 -5.42
CA ALA A 123 -9.10 -4.50 -4.15
C ALA A 123 -10.11 -5.62 -4.19
N ARG A 124 -10.51 -6.12 -3.03
CA ARG A 124 -11.59 -7.10 -2.87
C ARG A 124 -12.81 -6.45 -2.24
N ASN A 125 -13.95 -6.66 -2.85
CA ASN A 125 -15.24 -6.25 -2.28
C ASN A 125 -15.65 -7.22 -1.17
N PRO A 126 -15.90 -6.76 0.07
CA PRO A 126 -16.23 -7.63 1.20
C PRO A 126 -17.61 -8.26 1.11
N VAL A 127 -18.51 -7.74 0.26
CA VAL A 127 -19.91 -8.22 0.16
C VAL A 127 -20.00 -9.45 -0.73
N ASN A 128 -19.36 -9.43 -1.89
CA ASN A 128 -19.48 -10.47 -2.90
C ASN A 128 -18.14 -11.15 -3.26
N GLY A 129 -17.04 -10.74 -2.66
CA GLY A 129 -15.70 -11.28 -2.93
C GLY A 129 -15.12 -10.88 -4.29
N LEU A 130 -15.78 -10.00 -5.05
CA LEU A 130 -15.28 -9.55 -6.34
C LEU A 130 -13.94 -8.83 -6.18
N GLU A 131 -12.96 -9.26 -6.97
CA GLU A 131 -11.68 -8.56 -7.11
C GLU A 131 -11.76 -7.62 -8.30
N TYR A 132 -11.38 -6.37 -8.08
CA TYR A 132 -11.44 -5.33 -9.09
C TYR A 132 -10.21 -4.44 -9.02
N GLY A 133 -9.82 -3.86 -10.16
CA GLY A 133 -8.77 -2.86 -10.23
C GLY A 133 -9.16 -1.54 -9.55
N TYR A 134 -8.21 -0.60 -9.46
CA TYR A 134 -8.42 0.70 -8.82
C TYR A 134 -8.66 0.61 -7.31
N GLY A 135 -7.93 -0.28 -6.66
CA GLY A 135 -7.97 -0.43 -5.20
C GLY A 135 -7.42 0.77 -4.44
N GLY A 136 -7.57 0.71 -3.12
CA GLY A 136 -7.15 1.76 -2.20
C GLY A 136 -5.64 1.92 -2.03
N VAL A 137 -4.81 1.14 -2.74
CA VAL A 137 -3.33 1.26 -2.72
C VAL A 137 -2.80 1.59 -4.09
N LYS A 138 -2.02 2.65 -4.15
CA LYS A 138 -1.41 3.15 -5.38
C LYS A 138 0.06 3.54 -5.12
N LEU A 139 0.93 3.35 -6.11
CA LEU A 139 2.33 3.78 -6.06
C LEU A 139 2.54 4.83 -7.16
N PHE A 140 2.79 6.06 -6.74
CA PHE A 140 2.93 7.21 -7.61
C PHE A 140 4.38 7.66 -7.77
N PRO A 141 4.78 8.13 -8.96
CA PRO A 141 5.94 8.99 -9.08
C PRO A 141 5.74 10.30 -8.30
N LYS A 142 6.66 10.63 -7.41
CA LYS A 142 6.61 11.89 -6.64
C LYS A 142 6.45 13.13 -7.54
N VAL A 143 7.14 13.14 -8.67
CA VAL A 143 7.09 14.27 -9.61
C VAL A 143 5.67 14.53 -10.13
N GLN A 144 4.89 13.47 -10.38
CA GLN A 144 3.51 13.62 -10.84
C GLN A 144 2.61 14.23 -9.76
N LEU A 145 2.82 13.85 -8.49
CA LEU A 145 2.07 14.43 -7.37
C LEU A 145 2.33 15.92 -7.18
N LEU A 146 3.55 16.37 -7.44
CA LEU A 146 3.93 17.79 -7.34
C LEU A 146 3.37 18.63 -8.50
N GLU A 147 3.15 18.03 -9.66
CA GLU A 147 2.60 18.67 -10.85
C GLU A 147 1.06 18.75 -10.83
N LEU A 148 0.39 18.09 -9.84
CA LEU A 148 -1.07 18.13 -9.76
C LEU A 148 -1.57 19.55 -9.52
N GLY A 149 -2.38 20.04 -10.49
CA GLY A 149 -3.12 21.30 -10.37
C GLY A 149 -4.44 21.10 -9.62
N HIS A 150 -5.03 22.22 -9.16
CA HIS A 150 -6.30 22.22 -8.41
C HIS A 150 -7.53 21.76 -9.21
N GLU A 151 -7.40 21.58 -10.53
CA GLU A 151 -8.53 21.49 -11.47
C GLU A 151 -8.83 20.09 -12.00
N LEU A 152 -8.10 19.03 -11.59
CA LEU A 152 -8.36 17.70 -12.11
C LEU A 152 -9.32 16.95 -11.18
N PRO A 153 -10.58 16.73 -11.59
CA PRO A 153 -11.58 16.05 -10.77
C PRO A 153 -11.24 14.56 -10.54
N ASP A 154 -10.48 13.95 -11.45
CA ASP A 154 -9.99 12.58 -11.34
C ASP A 154 -8.63 12.46 -12.06
N TYR A 155 -7.56 12.75 -11.35
CA TYR A 155 -6.22 12.67 -11.94
C TYR A 155 -5.72 11.21 -12.06
N THR A 156 -6.39 10.24 -11.45
CA THR A 156 -6.04 8.81 -11.63
C THR A 156 -6.27 8.38 -13.08
N THR A 157 -7.24 9.00 -13.76
CA THR A 157 -7.50 8.80 -15.18
C THR A 157 -6.68 9.73 -16.08
N GLY A 158 -6.14 10.83 -15.54
CA GLY A 158 -5.30 11.79 -16.25
C GLY A 158 -3.80 11.51 -16.21
N ALA A 159 -3.36 10.52 -15.41
CA ALA A 159 -1.96 10.13 -15.37
C ALA A 159 -1.52 9.55 -16.73
N SER A 160 -0.39 10.02 -17.25
CA SER A 160 0.09 9.70 -18.60
C SER A 160 0.28 8.21 -18.84
N PHE A 161 0.59 7.44 -17.78
CA PHE A 161 0.72 5.98 -17.82
C PHE A 161 0.23 5.37 -16.51
N TYR A 162 -0.73 4.48 -16.65
CA TYR A 162 -1.36 3.76 -15.58
C TYR A 162 -1.14 2.25 -15.76
N GLN A 163 -0.62 1.58 -14.75
CA GLN A 163 -0.40 0.13 -14.80
C GLN A 163 -1.14 -0.56 -13.67
N PRO A 164 -2.19 -1.33 -13.97
CA PRO A 164 -2.86 -2.15 -12.98
C PRO A 164 -1.97 -3.33 -12.56
N ILE A 165 -2.03 -3.67 -11.27
CA ILE A 165 -1.44 -4.88 -10.69
C ILE A 165 -2.57 -5.74 -10.16
N SER A 166 -2.62 -6.99 -10.58
CA SER A 166 -3.71 -7.92 -10.26
C SER A 166 -3.71 -8.40 -8.81
N ASP A 167 -2.59 -8.27 -8.11
CA ASP A 167 -2.51 -8.66 -6.70
C ASP A 167 -3.45 -7.80 -5.85
N VAL A 168 -4.17 -8.45 -4.94
CA VAL A 168 -5.11 -7.77 -4.04
C VAL A 168 -4.35 -7.13 -2.89
N SER A 169 -4.42 -5.82 -2.78
CA SER A 169 -3.77 -5.06 -1.72
C SER A 169 -4.64 -4.87 -0.49
N ASN A 170 -5.94 -4.75 -0.68
CA ASN A 170 -6.86 -4.37 0.38
C ASN A 170 -8.29 -4.87 0.16
N ILE A 171 -9.04 -4.88 1.25
CA ILE A 171 -10.49 -4.95 1.24
C ILE A 171 -10.99 -3.52 1.36
N THR A 172 -11.81 -3.06 0.41
CA THR A 172 -12.42 -1.74 0.50
C THR A 172 -13.67 -1.81 1.36
N ARG A 173 -13.67 -1.09 2.46
CA ARG A 173 -14.83 -1.01 3.34
C ARG A 173 -15.60 0.28 3.05
N PHE A 174 -16.42 0.26 2.01
CA PHE A 174 -17.34 1.37 1.77
C PHE A 174 -18.24 1.59 2.99
N ASN A 175 -17.88 2.53 3.86
CA ASN A 175 -18.73 3.10 4.90
C ASN A 175 -19.65 2.12 5.65
N LYS A 176 -19.24 0.99 6.17
CA LYS A 176 -20.01 0.06 7.03
C LYS A 176 -21.52 -0.12 6.70
N ASP A 177 -22.03 0.62 5.73
CA ASP A 177 -23.43 0.63 5.29
C ASP A 177 -23.58 -0.22 4.05
N PRO A 178 -24.22 -1.41 4.16
CA PRO A 178 -24.45 -2.30 3.02
C PRO A 178 -25.19 -1.62 1.86
N TYR A 179 -26.06 -0.66 2.17
CA TYR A 179 -26.80 0.06 1.14
C TYR A 179 -25.90 1.01 0.34
N ARG A 180 -24.99 1.76 1.00
CA ARG A 180 -24.03 2.64 0.33
C ARG A 180 -23.00 1.83 -0.44
N THR A 181 -22.54 0.72 0.13
CA THR A 181 -21.64 -0.22 -0.57
C THR A 181 -22.30 -0.75 -1.85
N TRP A 182 -23.55 -1.15 -1.75
CA TRP A 182 -24.32 -1.60 -2.90
C TRP A 182 -24.52 -0.49 -3.94
N ARG A 183 -24.92 0.70 -3.52
CA ARG A 183 -25.13 1.86 -4.41
C ARG A 183 -23.85 2.31 -5.12
N SER A 184 -22.68 2.19 -4.48
CA SER A 184 -21.40 2.55 -5.09
C SER A 184 -20.90 1.51 -6.09
N ALA A 185 -21.47 0.31 -6.10
CA ALA A 185 -21.11 -0.75 -7.04
C ALA A 185 -21.89 -0.66 -8.37
N PHE A 186 -22.85 0.25 -8.50
CA PHE A 186 -23.67 0.53 -9.69
C PHE A 186 -23.64 2.01 -10.06
#